data_58769531dabae82c86ff8b706fd8bcea
#
_entry.id   58769531dabae82c86ff8b706fd8bcea
#
_cell.length_a   1.000
_cell.length_b   1.000
_cell.length_c   1.000
_cell.angle_alpha   90.00
_cell.angle_beta   90.00
_cell.angle_gamma   90.00
#
_symmetry.space_group_name_H-M   'P 1'
#
loop_
_entity.id
_entity.type
_entity.pdbx_description
1 polymer ?
#
loop_
_entity_poly.entity_id
_entity_poly.type
_entity_poly.pdbx_seq_one_letter_code
_entity_poly.pdbx_strand_id
1 'polypeptide(L)'
;MLAVLVNTLAVLLGSTVGLLARKGIPEKVSGAIMTAISLCTLYAGVSGMLKGENTLVLIVSMVLGTAAGTLLDLDGALTRLGKAIESRFRRTDGKTSVAEGFVTASLLFCIGAMTFVGCINAGLRQDYELLFTKSLLDCISSCMLSATLGIGVLCSAGFVLVFQGAIVLLAQVLAPVLSDAAIAELTCCGSVMIVAISLNMLGLTKIKTADLLPALLFVPLFTWLFSYLPL
;
A
#
# COMPACT_ATOMS: atom_id res chain seq x y z
N MET A 1 -7.53 -4.73 17.98
CA MET A 1 -8.59 -4.50 16.95
C MET A 1 -9.12 -3.07 16.93
N LEU A 2 -9.29 -2.38 18.07
CA LEU A 2 -9.85 -1.02 18.09
C LEU A 2 -9.11 -0.05 17.14
N ALA A 3 -7.80 0.02 17.20
CA ALA A 3 -7.01 0.91 16.35
C ALA A 3 -7.11 0.60 14.85
N VAL A 4 -7.27 -0.67 14.48
CA VAL A 4 -7.51 -1.06 13.08
C VAL A 4 -8.85 -0.54 12.58
N LEU A 5 -9.89 -0.64 13.41
CA LEU A 5 -11.21 -0.08 13.09
C LEU A 5 -11.13 1.44 12.95
N VAL A 6 -10.43 2.12 13.85
CA VAL A 6 -10.22 3.58 13.78
C VAL A 6 -9.49 3.95 12.49
N ASN A 7 -8.42 3.23 12.12
CA ASN A 7 -7.70 3.48 10.87
C ASN A 7 -8.59 3.25 9.64
N THR A 8 -9.35 2.16 9.62
CA THR A 8 -10.29 1.88 8.53
C THR A 8 -11.33 2.98 8.38
N LEU A 9 -11.91 3.45 9.50
CA LEU A 9 -12.85 4.57 9.49
C LEU A 9 -12.19 5.87 9.05
N ALA A 10 -10.96 6.12 9.46
CA ALA A 10 -10.19 7.30 9.04
C ALA A 10 -9.97 7.30 7.51
N VAL A 11 -9.60 6.16 6.93
CA VAL A 11 -9.46 6.01 5.48
C VAL A 11 -10.80 6.18 4.76
N LEU A 12 -11.89 5.62 5.29
CA LEU A 12 -13.24 5.78 4.73
C LEU A 12 -13.68 7.25 4.75
N LEU A 13 -13.52 7.93 5.89
CA LEU A 13 -13.88 9.35 6.04
C LEU A 13 -13.05 10.23 5.12
N GLY A 14 -11.72 10.09 5.14
CA GLY A 14 -10.82 10.84 4.28
C GLY A 14 -11.14 10.62 2.80
N SER A 15 -11.31 9.37 2.38
CA SER A 15 -11.66 9.04 1.00
C SER A 15 -13.01 9.61 0.58
N THR A 16 -14.00 9.58 1.46
CA THR A 16 -15.34 10.16 1.17
C THR A 16 -15.25 11.66 0.97
N VAL A 17 -14.55 12.36 1.89
CA VAL A 17 -14.33 13.81 1.78
C VAL A 17 -13.61 14.17 0.48
N GLY A 18 -12.54 13.44 0.13
CA GLY A 18 -11.80 13.64 -1.10
C GLY A 18 -12.64 13.41 -2.37
N LEU A 19 -13.47 12.37 -2.38
CA LEU A 19 -14.41 12.11 -3.49
C LEU A 19 -15.45 13.22 -3.66
N LEU A 20 -15.96 13.77 -2.56
CA LEU A 20 -16.89 14.89 -2.59
C LEU A 20 -16.22 16.17 -3.10
N ALA A 21 -15.00 16.44 -2.63
CA ALA A 21 -14.20 17.58 -3.05
C ALA A 21 -13.84 17.53 -4.54
N ARG A 22 -13.64 16.34 -5.10
CA ARG A 22 -13.29 16.13 -6.51
C ARG A 22 -14.23 16.83 -7.48
N LYS A 23 -15.54 16.85 -7.20
CA LYS A 23 -16.55 17.44 -8.11
C LYS A 23 -16.42 18.95 -8.28
N GLY A 24 -15.76 19.65 -7.36
CA GLY A 24 -15.57 21.10 -7.39
C GLY A 24 -14.19 21.55 -7.90
N ILE A 25 -13.29 20.61 -8.21
CA ILE A 25 -11.90 20.92 -8.57
C ILE A 25 -11.79 21.04 -10.11
N PRO A 26 -11.34 22.20 -10.67
CA PRO A 26 -11.08 22.34 -12.10
C PRO A 26 -10.03 21.33 -12.58
N GLU A 27 -10.18 20.82 -13.82
CA GLU A 27 -9.30 19.77 -14.37
C GLU A 27 -7.82 20.16 -14.32
N LYS A 28 -7.49 21.43 -14.58
CA LYS A 28 -6.11 21.95 -14.50
C LYS A 28 -5.53 21.83 -13.08
N VAL A 29 -6.34 22.14 -12.07
CA VAL A 29 -5.93 22.03 -10.65
C VAL A 29 -5.80 20.57 -10.23
N SER A 30 -6.73 19.72 -10.65
CA SER A 30 -6.68 18.27 -10.40
C SER A 30 -5.40 17.65 -10.98
N GLY A 31 -4.99 18.02 -12.20
CA GLY A 31 -3.73 17.58 -12.80
C GLY A 31 -2.49 18.02 -12.02
N ALA A 32 -2.47 19.28 -11.56
CA ALA A 32 -1.37 19.80 -10.76
C ALA A 32 -1.29 19.07 -9.38
N ILE A 33 -2.42 18.84 -8.74
CA ILE A 33 -2.50 18.07 -7.49
C ILE A 33 -2.01 16.63 -7.71
N MET A 34 -2.41 15.98 -8.82
CA MET A 34 -1.95 14.63 -9.15
C MET A 34 -0.41 14.59 -9.26
N THR A 35 0.19 15.54 -9.97
CA THR A 35 1.65 15.63 -10.08
C THR A 35 2.31 15.82 -8.71
N ALA A 36 1.78 16.72 -7.87
CA ALA A 36 2.31 16.95 -6.53
C ALA A 36 2.22 15.67 -5.65
N ILE A 37 1.08 14.97 -5.65
CA ILE A 37 0.90 13.70 -4.94
C ILE A 37 1.87 12.65 -5.45
N SER A 38 2.05 12.56 -6.77
CA SER A 38 3.00 11.60 -7.37
C SER A 38 4.43 11.87 -6.89
N LEU A 39 4.86 13.13 -6.81
CA LEU A 39 6.17 13.48 -6.28
C LEU A 39 6.32 13.17 -4.78
N CYS A 40 5.26 13.43 -3.98
CA CYS A 40 5.26 13.03 -2.56
C CYS A 40 5.32 11.51 -2.40
N THR A 41 4.62 10.77 -3.25
CA THR A 41 4.65 9.30 -3.29
C THR A 41 6.05 8.80 -3.69
N LEU A 42 6.70 9.46 -4.67
CA LEU A 42 8.08 9.16 -5.05
C LEU A 42 9.04 9.36 -3.86
N TYR A 43 8.91 10.48 -3.17
CA TYR A 43 9.72 10.76 -1.97
C TYR A 43 9.52 9.68 -0.89
N ALA A 44 8.28 9.31 -0.60
CA ALA A 44 7.97 8.26 0.37
C ALA A 44 8.57 6.91 -0.04
N GLY A 45 8.47 6.55 -1.33
CA GLY A 45 9.08 5.33 -1.88
C GLY A 45 10.60 5.36 -1.76
N VAL A 46 11.27 6.44 -2.18
CA VAL A 46 12.73 6.57 -2.08
C VAL A 46 13.18 6.52 -0.62
N SER A 47 12.52 7.25 0.28
CA SER A 47 12.85 7.24 1.70
C SER A 47 12.70 5.87 2.36
N GLY A 48 11.69 5.10 1.93
CA GLY A 48 11.45 3.76 2.46
C GLY A 48 12.41 2.70 1.93
N MET A 49 12.79 2.78 0.64
CA MET A 49 13.71 1.81 0.05
C MET A 49 15.14 1.90 0.62
N LEU A 50 15.53 3.05 1.16
CA LEU A 50 16.82 3.24 1.82
C LEU A 50 16.92 2.57 3.21
N LYS A 51 15.84 1.98 3.70
CA LYS A 51 15.81 1.27 5.00
C LYS A 51 16.20 -0.20 4.89
N GLY A 52 16.30 -0.75 3.68
CA GLY A 52 16.76 -2.12 3.47
C GLY A 52 18.26 -2.27 3.76
N GLU A 53 18.62 -3.37 4.38
CA GLU A 53 19.98 -3.70 4.77
C GLU A 53 20.58 -4.79 3.87
N ASN A 54 19.74 -5.62 3.24
CA ASN A 54 20.18 -6.75 2.44
C ASN A 54 19.63 -6.70 1.00
N THR A 55 20.44 -6.18 0.10
CA THR A 55 20.09 -6.06 -1.33
C THR A 55 19.78 -7.42 -1.99
N LEU A 56 20.37 -8.54 -1.53
CA LEU A 56 20.08 -9.86 -2.09
C LEU A 56 18.66 -10.30 -1.78
N VAL A 57 18.19 -10.07 -0.54
CA VAL A 57 16.79 -10.34 -0.16
C VAL A 57 15.84 -9.57 -1.08
N LEU A 58 16.11 -8.28 -1.30
CA LEU A 58 15.32 -7.46 -2.18
C LEU A 58 15.28 -8.02 -3.62
N ILE A 59 16.44 -8.27 -4.21
CA ILE A 59 16.54 -8.72 -5.62
C ILE A 59 15.83 -10.07 -5.80
N VAL A 60 16.13 -11.06 -4.95
CA VAL A 60 15.56 -12.41 -5.09
C VAL A 60 14.05 -12.39 -4.87
N SER A 61 13.58 -11.66 -3.85
CA SER A 61 12.14 -11.51 -3.56
C SER A 61 11.41 -10.83 -4.71
N MET A 62 11.97 -9.75 -5.25
CA MET A 62 11.36 -9.01 -6.38
C MET A 62 11.30 -9.87 -7.64
N VAL A 63 12.38 -10.56 -8.00
CA VAL A 63 12.43 -11.40 -9.21
C VAL A 63 11.43 -12.55 -9.11
N LEU A 64 11.49 -13.33 -8.02
CA LEU A 64 10.58 -14.48 -7.85
C LEU A 64 9.14 -14.06 -7.63
N GLY A 65 8.93 -13.00 -6.85
CA GLY A 65 7.59 -12.45 -6.62
C GLY A 65 6.95 -11.94 -7.89
N THR A 66 7.69 -11.19 -8.70
CA THR A 66 7.20 -10.69 -10.00
C THR A 66 6.90 -11.85 -10.96
N ALA A 67 7.78 -12.86 -11.02
CA ALA A 67 7.53 -14.04 -11.84
C ALA A 67 6.23 -14.77 -11.42
N ALA A 68 6.05 -14.97 -10.11
CA ALA A 68 4.84 -15.58 -9.57
C ALA A 68 3.59 -14.73 -9.84
N GLY A 69 3.64 -13.41 -9.62
CA GLY A 69 2.52 -12.50 -9.86
C GLY A 69 2.10 -12.42 -11.33
N THR A 70 3.09 -12.39 -12.23
CA THR A 70 2.83 -12.39 -13.68
C THR A 70 2.24 -13.72 -14.13
N LEU A 71 2.73 -14.87 -13.62
CA LEU A 71 2.15 -16.18 -13.93
C LEU A 71 0.70 -16.31 -13.43
N LEU A 72 0.37 -15.68 -12.30
CA LEU A 72 -0.98 -15.66 -11.74
C LEU A 72 -1.88 -14.57 -12.36
N ASP A 73 -1.36 -13.73 -13.27
CA ASP A 73 -2.06 -12.58 -13.88
C ASP A 73 -2.77 -11.70 -12.83
N LEU A 74 -2.04 -11.33 -11.77
CA LEU A 74 -2.60 -10.57 -10.66
C LEU A 74 -3.06 -9.18 -11.08
N ASP A 75 -2.31 -8.51 -11.95
CA ASP A 75 -2.68 -7.20 -12.50
C ASP A 75 -3.97 -7.30 -13.33
N GLY A 76 -4.10 -8.33 -14.15
CA GLY A 76 -5.33 -8.62 -14.91
C GLY A 76 -6.50 -8.96 -13.98
N ALA A 77 -6.29 -9.72 -12.91
CA ALA A 77 -7.32 -10.05 -11.93
C ALA A 77 -7.83 -8.80 -11.20
N LEU A 78 -6.94 -7.94 -10.73
CA LEU A 78 -7.30 -6.67 -10.09
C LEU A 78 -7.98 -5.69 -11.06
N THR A 79 -7.53 -5.65 -12.31
CA THR A 79 -8.18 -4.84 -13.35
C THR A 79 -9.60 -5.32 -13.62
N ARG A 80 -9.85 -6.64 -13.67
CA ARG A 80 -11.19 -7.23 -13.82
C ARG A 80 -12.07 -6.89 -12.61
N LEU A 81 -11.55 -7.01 -11.39
CA LEU A 81 -12.25 -6.61 -10.16
C LEU A 81 -12.59 -5.12 -10.16
N GLY A 82 -11.63 -4.26 -10.52
CA GLY A 82 -11.83 -2.81 -10.64
C GLY A 82 -12.94 -2.47 -11.62
N LYS A 83 -12.97 -3.08 -12.80
CA LYS A 83 -14.04 -2.91 -13.79
C LYS A 83 -15.40 -3.39 -13.28
N ALA A 84 -15.45 -4.50 -12.53
CA ALA A 84 -16.69 -4.99 -11.92
C ALA A 84 -17.24 -4.02 -10.88
N ILE A 85 -16.37 -3.42 -10.06
CA ILE A 85 -16.75 -2.37 -9.10
C ILE A 85 -17.25 -1.12 -9.84
N GLU A 86 -16.51 -0.67 -10.85
CA GLU A 86 -16.87 0.50 -11.66
C GLU A 86 -18.22 0.36 -12.35
N SER A 87 -18.53 -0.83 -12.86
CA SER A 87 -19.83 -1.12 -13.49
C SER A 87 -21.00 -1.04 -12.51
N ARG A 88 -20.77 -1.30 -11.22
CA ARG A 88 -21.78 -1.26 -10.15
C ARG A 88 -22.03 0.17 -9.64
N PHE A 89 -21.01 1.02 -9.69
CA PHE A 89 -21.06 2.41 -9.20
C PHE A 89 -21.13 3.40 -10.36
N ARG A 90 -22.10 3.31 -11.28
CA ARG A 90 -22.32 4.25 -12.41
C ARG A 90 -21.13 5.20 -12.64
N ARG A 91 -20.37 4.94 -13.73
CA ARG A 91 -19.35 5.83 -14.35
C ARG A 91 -18.94 7.02 -13.48
N THR A 92 -17.88 6.86 -12.73
CA THR A 92 -17.14 8.02 -12.25
C THR A 92 -16.33 8.50 -13.44
N ASP A 93 -16.58 9.73 -13.89
CA ASP A 93 -15.87 10.39 -15.02
C ASP A 93 -14.38 10.59 -14.65
N GLY A 94 -13.61 9.53 -14.64
CA GLY A 94 -12.20 9.58 -14.26
C GLY A 94 -11.30 8.85 -15.24
N LYS A 95 -10.23 9.52 -15.65
CA LYS A 95 -9.15 8.97 -16.47
C LYS A 95 -8.34 7.87 -15.75
N THR A 96 -8.58 7.66 -14.44
CA THR A 96 -7.83 6.77 -13.56
C THR A 96 -8.61 5.49 -13.29
N SER A 97 -7.97 4.33 -13.44
CA SER A 97 -8.58 3.03 -13.17
C SER A 97 -8.86 2.86 -11.67
N VAL A 98 -10.03 2.30 -11.33
CA VAL A 98 -10.36 1.93 -9.94
C VAL A 98 -9.31 0.97 -9.35
N ALA A 99 -8.80 0.04 -10.18
CA ALA A 99 -7.74 -0.87 -9.78
C ALA A 99 -6.44 -0.14 -9.41
N GLU A 100 -6.05 0.86 -10.19
CA GLU A 100 -4.85 1.68 -9.90
C GLU A 100 -4.99 2.44 -8.57
N GLY A 101 -6.13 3.10 -8.36
CA GLY A 101 -6.41 3.79 -7.09
C GLY A 101 -6.41 2.83 -5.89
N PHE A 102 -7.00 1.63 -6.06
CA PHE A 102 -7.02 0.61 -5.03
C PHE A 102 -5.62 0.10 -4.67
N VAL A 103 -4.81 -0.28 -5.68
CA VAL A 103 -3.45 -0.82 -5.46
C VAL A 103 -2.56 0.25 -4.84
N THR A 104 -2.58 1.47 -5.39
CA THR A 104 -1.79 2.60 -4.87
C THR A 104 -2.09 2.86 -3.40
N ALA A 105 -3.36 3.03 -3.05
CA ALA A 105 -3.77 3.31 -1.69
C ALA A 105 -3.48 2.14 -0.74
N SER A 106 -3.75 0.90 -1.18
CA SER A 106 -3.48 -0.30 -0.38
C SER A 106 -1.99 -0.45 -0.05
N LEU A 107 -1.11 -0.23 -1.01
CA LEU A 107 0.35 -0.27 -0.78
C LEU A 107 0.79 0.85 0.14
N LEU A 108 0.36 2.10 -0.10
CA LEU A 108 0.73 3.24 0.74
C LEU A 108 0.25 3.09 2.19
N PHE A 109 -0.95 2.55 2.41
CA PHE A 109 -1.52 2.43 3.75
C PHE A 109 -1.07 1.17 4.49
N CYS A 110 -0.72 0.10 3.78
CA CYS A 110 -0.38 -1.18 4.40
C CYS A 110 1.13 -1.45 4.48
N ILE A 111 1.94 -0.81 3.61
CA ILE A 111 3.38 -1.03 3.57
C ILE A 111 4.11 0.10 4.29
N GLY A 112 4.87 -0.29 5.29
CA GLY A 112 5.71 0.62 6.08
C GLY A 112 5.89 0.12 7.50
N ALA A 113 7.03 0.47 8.11
CA ALA A 113 7.37 0.05 9.46
C ALA A 113 6.29 0.39 10.49
N MET A 114 5.64 1.56 10.38
CA MET A 114 4.56 1.95 11.30
C MET A 114 3.36 0.98 11.27
N THR A 115 3.05 0.39 10.11
CA THR A 115 1.95 -0.57 10.01
C THR A 115 2.31 -1.86 10.70
N PHE A 116 3.47 -2.44 10.39
CA PHE A 116 3.89 -3.72 10.95
C PHE A 116 4.11 -3.62 12.46
N VAL A 117 4.96 -2.68 12.90
CA VAL A 117 5.26 -2.47 14.33
C VAL A 117 3.99 -2.09 15.10
N GLY A 118 3.19 -1.17 14.56
CA GLY A 118 1.94 -0.76 15.20
C GLY A 118 0.93 -1.88 15.34
N CYS A 119 0.77 -2.74 14.31
CA CYS A 119 -0.14 -3.89 14.39
C CYS A 119 0.37 -4.95 15.37
N ILE A 120 1.68 -5.24 15.38
CA ILE A 120 2.28 -6.18 16.33
C ILE A 120 2.13 -5.67 17.76
N ASN A 121 2.45 -4.41 18.03
CA ASN A 121 2.28 -3.80 19.35
C ASN A 121 0.82 -3.82 19.80
N ALA A 122 -0.11 -3.50 18.91
CA ALA A 122 -1.54 -3.56 19.17
C ALA A 122 -2.04 -4.99 19.49
N GLY A 123 -1.48 -5.99 18.82
CA GLY A 123 -1.84 -7.39 19.04
C GLY A 123 -1.23 -8.01 20.29
N LEU A 124 0.04 -7.69 20.60
CA LEU A 124 0.78 -8.29 21.72
C LEU A 124 0.64 -7.51 23.03
N ARG A 125 0.64 -6.17 22.98
CA ARG A 125 0.77 -5.27 24.13
C ARG A 125 -0.45 -4.39 24.35
N GLN A 126 -1.43 -4.39 23.43
CA GLN A 126 -2.56 -3.46 23.41
C GLN A 126 -2.10 -1.96 23.34
N ASP A 127 -0.91 -1.73 22.80
CA ASP A 127 -0.41 -0.39 22.52
C ASP A 127 -0.88 0.06 21.15
N TYR A 128 -1.65 1.13 21.09
CA TYR A 128 -2.33 1.63 19.89
C TYR A 128 -1.76 2.95 19.39
N GLU A 129 -0.77 3.53 20.05
CA GLU A 129 -0.27 4.89 19.77
C GLU A 129 0.18 5.05 18.32
N LEU A 130 1.02 4.12 17.82
CA LEU A 130 1.51 4.14 16.45
C LEU A 130 0.38 4.03 15.42
N LEU A 131 -0.62 3.18 15.67
CA LEU A 131 -1.74 3.01 14.75
C LEU A 131 -2.70 4.21 14.77
N PHE A 132 -2.87 4.89 15.91
CA PHE A 132 -3.67 6.12 15.96
C PHE A 132 -2.97 7.27 15.22
N THR A 133 -1.66 7.45 15.43
CA THR A 133 -0.88 8.41 14.65
C THR A 133 -0.96 8.12 13.16
N LYS A 134 -0.83 6.84 12.78
CA LYS A 134 -0.99 6.41 11.40
C LYS A 134 -2.39 6.67 10.86
N SER A 135 -3.43 6.45 11.65
CA SER A 135 -4.82 6.70 11.22
C SER A 135 -5.04 8.16 10.81
N LEU A 136 -4.41 9.10 11.51
CA LEU A 136 -4.47 10.52 11.14
C LEU A 136 -3.77 10.77 9.80
N LEU A 137 -2.57 10.20 9.60
CA LEU A 137 -1.82 10.31 8.35
C LEU A 137 -2.59 9.67 7.18
N ASP A 138 -3.16 8.47 7.38
CA ASP A 138 -3.93 7.76 6.37
C ASP A 138 -5.23 8.50 6.02
N CYS A 139 -5.88 9.17 6.99
CA CYS A 139 -7.06 10.01 6.74
C CYS A 139 -6.73 11.17 5.79
N ILE A 140 -5.66 11.90 6.06
CA ILE A 140 -5.22 13.03 5.23
C ILE A 140 -4.83 12.53 3.84
N SER A 141 -4.01 11.48 3.78
CA SER A 141 -3.53 10.91 2.51
C SER A 141 -4.67 10.33 1.69
N SER A 142 -5.62 9.65 2.31
CA SER A 142 -6.79 9.09 1.61
C SER A 142 -7.70 10.18 1.03
N CYS A 143 -7.84 11.32 1.72
CA CYS A 143 -8.56 12.47 1.20
C CYS A 143 -7.89 13.03 -0.08
N MET A 144 -6.58 13.22 -0.03
CA MET A 144 -5.82 13.72 -1.19
C MET A 144 -5.83 12.72 -2.36
N LEU A 145 -5.57 11.43 -2.07
CA LEU A 145 -5.53 10.38 -3.09
C LEU A 145 -6.91 10.16 -3.73
N SER A 146 -8.00 10.16 -2.96
CA SER A 146 -9.33 9.92 -3.52
C SER A 146 -9.85 11.07 -4.35
N ALA A 147 -9.43 12.31 -4.06
CA ALA A 147 -9.72 13.47 -4.91
C ALA A 147 -9.12 13.32 -6.32
N THR A 148 -8.01 12.59 -6.47
CA THR A 148 -7.32 12.36 -7.75
C THR A 148 -7.59 10.98 -8.34
N LEU A 149 -7.39 9.91 -7.57
CA LEU A 149 -7.50 8.51 -8.01
C LEU A 149 -8.93 7.95 -7.92
N GLY A 150 -9.83 8.65 -7.24
CA GLY A 150 -11.25 8.30 -7.22
C GLY A 150 -11.60 7.17 -6.25
N ILE A 151 -12.68 6.43 -6.60
CA ILE A 151 -13.34 5.46 -5.71
C ILE A 151 -12.46 4.25 -5.34
N GLY A 152 -11.42 3.96 -6.12
CA GLY A 152 -10.47 2.89 -5.82
C GLY A 152 -9.81 3.06 -4.44
N VAL A 153 -9.53 4.31 -4.06
CA VAL A 153 -8.98 4.63 -2.74
C VAL A 153 -9.96 4.30 -1.61
N LEU A 154 -11.25 4.58 -1.80
CA LEU A 154 -12.28 4.20 -0.83
C LEU A 154 -12.33 2.68 -0.63
N CYS A 155 -12.21 1.90 -1.72
CA CYS A 155 -12.20 0.44 -1.65
C CYS A 155 -10.99 -0.11 -0.88
N SER A 156 -9.87 0.62 -0.83
CA SER A 156 -8.69 0.19 -0.08
C SER A 156 -8.92 0.13 1.44
N ALA A 157 -9.91 0.83 1.97
CA ALA A 157 -10.28 0.73 3.39
C ALA A 157 -10.64 -0.70 3.80
N GLY A 158 -11.33 -1.45 2.92
CA GLY A 158 -11.60 -2.88 3.15
C GLY A 158 -10.32 -3.72 3.19
N PHE A 159 -9.36 -3.43 2.32
CA PHE A 159 -8.05 -4.09 2.34
C PHE A 159 -7.25 -3.74 3.60
N VAL A 160 -7.25 -2.47 4.01
CA VAL A 160 -6.62 -2.01 5.26
C VAL A 160 -7.18 -2.77 6.47
N LEU A 161 -8.51 -2.91 6.56
CA LEU A 161 -9.16 -3.67 7.62
C LEU A 161 -8.70 -5.12 7.66
N VAL A 162 -8.71 -5.80 6.52
CA VAL A 162 -8.33 -7.21 6.43
C VAL A 162 -6.85 -7.39 6.71
N PHE A 163 -5.99 -6.60 6.09
CA PHE A 163 -4.53 -6.72 6.20
C PHE A 163 -4.04 -6.40 7.62
N GLN A 164 -4.37 -5.22 8.14
CA GLN A 164 -3.97 -4.83 9.49
C GLN A 164 -4.65 -5.70 10.56
N GLY A 165 -5.92 -6.05 10.34
CA GLY A 165 -6.66 -6.96 11.22
C GLY A 165 -6.01 -8.34 11.28
N ALA A 166 -5.59 -8.89 10.15
CA ALA A 166 -4.87 -10.16 10.10
C ALA A 166 -3.55 -10.10 10.87
N ILE A 167 -2.75 -9.03 10.71
CA ILE A 167 -1.49 -8.88 11.45
C ILE A 167 -1.76 -8.78 12.95
N VAL A 168 -2.75 -8.00 13.39
CA VAL A 168 -3.11 -7.87 14.82
C VAL A 168 -3.58 -9.20 15.42
N LEU A 169 -4.42 -9.95 14.70
CA LEU A 169 -4.93 -11.25 15.15
C LEU A 169 -3.84 -12.32 15.17
N LEU A 170 -2.94 -12.27 14.22
CA LEU A 170 -1.84 -13.24 14.09
C LEU A 170 -0.53 -12.74 14.73
N ALA A 171 -0.57 -11.66 15.51
CA ALA A 171 0.62 -11.01 16.05
C ALA A 171 1.53 -11.97 16.83
N GLN A 172 0.96 -12.90 17.61
CA GLN A 172 1.73 -13.90 18.37
C GLN A 172 2.51 -14.86 17.46
N VAL A 173 1.96 -15.20 16.29
CA VAL A 173 2.59 -16.10 15.31
C VAL A 173 3.55 -15.33 14.41
N LEU A 174 3.22 -14.09 14.08
CA LEU A 174 4.00 -13.25 13.16
C LEU A 174 5.20 -12.58 13.83
N ALA A 175 5.12 -12.27 15.13
CA ALA A 175 6.18 -11.56 15.83
C ALA A 175 7.57 -12.24 15.73
N PRO A 176 7.70 -13.59 15.82
CA PRO A 176 8.99 -14.24 15.64
C PRO A 176 9.53 -14.19 14.20
N VAL A 177 8.64 -14.08 13.21
CA VAL A 177 8.98 -14.06 11.77
C VAL A 177 9.23 -12.63 11.29
N LEU A 178 8.49 -11.66 11.83
CA LEU A 178 8.63 -10.24 11.53
C LEU A 178 9.63 -9.58 12.49
N SER A 179 10.89 -10.03 12.43
CA SER A 179 12.01 -9.35 13.09
C SER A 179 12.18 -7.93 12.54
N ASP A 180 12.91 -7.07 13.25
CA ASP A 180 13.19 -5.71 12.80
C ASP A 180 13.86 -5.72 11.41
N ALA A 181 14.76 -6.66 11.15
CA ALA A 181 15.36 -6.86 9.83
C ALA A 181 14.31 -7.23 8.76
N ALA A 182 13.40 -8.17 9.05
CA ALA A 182 12.34 -8.54 8.12
C ALA A 182 11.39 -7.36 7.83
N ILE A 183 11.09 -6.54 8.84
CA ILE A 183 10.27 -5.33 8.69
C ILE A 183 11.01 -4.27 7.83
N ALA A 184 12.32 -4.11 8.02
CA ALA A 184 13.13 -3.21 7.20
C ALA A 184 13.13 -3.65 5.73
N GLU A 185 13.34 -4.94 5.46
CA GLU A 185 13.34 -5.50 4.11
C GLU A 185 11.94 -5.46 3.46
N LEU A 186 10.86 -5.75 4.21
CA LEU A 186 9.47 -5.58 3.74
C LEU A 186 9.19 -4.12 3.37
N THR A 187 9.65 -3.20 4.22
CA THR A 187 9.51 -1.76 3.96
C THR A 187 10.27 -1.36 2.70
N CYS A 188 11.49 -1.84 2.53
CA CYS A 188 12.32 -1.61 1.35
C CYS A 188 11.62 -2.14 0.09
N CYS A 189 11.26 -3.41 0.06
CA CYS A 189 10.63 -4.06 -1.08
C CYS A 189 9.32 -3.37 -1.48
N GLY A 190 8.45 -3.09 -0.51
CA GLY A 190 7.20 -2.37 -0.77
C GLY A 190 7.43 -0.93 -1.22
N SER A 191 8.48 -0.29 -0.74
CA SER A 191 8.83 1.08 -1.15
C SER A 191 9.34 1.14 -2.59
N VAL A 192 10.04 0.13 -3.07
CA VAL A 192 10.38 -0.01 -4.51
C VAL A 192 9.10 -0.10 -5.35
N MET A 193 8.08 -0.81 -4.89
CA MET A 193 6.76 -0.84 -5.57
C MET A 193 6.08 0.54 -5.54
N ILE A 194 6.18 1.28 -4.43
CA ILE A 194 5.66 2.65 -4.32
C ILE A 194 6.35 3.59 -5.31
N VAL A 195 7.66 3.44 -5.53
CA VAL A 195 8.37 4.17 -6.60
C VAL A 195 7.78 3.84 -7.97
N ALA A 196 7.56 2.55 -8.28
CA ALA A 196 6.94 2.14 -9.54
C ALA A 196 5.54 2.74 -9.73
N ILE A 197 4.73 2.79 -8.66
CA ILE A 197 3.41 3.45 -8.67
C ILE A 197 3.55 4.95 -8.98
N SER A 198 4.48 5.62 -8.31
CA SER A 198 4.71 7.05 -8.52
C SER A 198 5.09 7.37 -9.97
N LEU A 199 5.97 6.55 -10.58
CA LEU A 199 6.34 6.68 -11.99
C LEU A 199 5.15 6.48 -12.92
N ASN A 200 4.26 5.53 -12.62
CA ASN A 200 3.01 5.34 -13.36
C ASN A 200 2.08 6.56 -13.21
N MET A 201 1.91 7.09 -11.99
CA MET A 201 1.08 8.27 -11.73
C MET A 201 1.60 9.52 -12.45
N LEU A 202 2.92 9.66 -12.63
CA LEU A 202 3.54 10.72 -13.44
C LEU A 202 3.38 10.48 -14.94
N GLY A 203 2.85 9.32 -15.35
CA GLY A 203 2.71 8.95 -16.76
C GLY A 203 4.02 8.57 -17.45
N LEU A 204 5.10 8.37 -16.68
CA LEU A 204 6.42 8.02 -17.20
C LEU A 204 6.56 6.54 -17.56
N THR A 205 5.79 5.67 -16.89
CA THR A 205 5.84 4.22 -17.08
C THR A 205 4.43 3.60 -17.07
N LYS A 206 4.37 2.30 -17.39
CA LYS A 206 3.15 1.47 -17.29
C LYS A 206 3.50 0.13 -16.63
N ILE A 207 4.15 0.18 -15.48
CA ILE A 207 4.56 -1.00 -14.73
C ILE A 207 3.31 -1.65 -14.13
N LYS A 208 3.16 -2.97 -14.31
CA LYS A 208 2.09 -3.77 -13.71
C LYS A 208 2.40 -4.00 -12.23
N THR A 209 2.10 -3.01 -11.39
CA THR A 209 2.50 -3.00 -9.98
C THR A 209 1.84 -4.09 -9.15
N ALA A 210 0.67 -4.57 -9.56
CA ALA A 210 -0.01 -5.68 -8.89
C ALA A 210 0.74 -7.01 -9.04
N ASP A 211 1.43 -7.22 -10.17
CA ASP A 211 2.25 -8.43 -10.38
C ASP A 211 3.48 -8.46 -9.45
N LEU A 212 3.86 -7.34 -8.84
CA LEU A 212 4.96 -7.28 -7.87
C LEU A 212 4.54 -7.70 -6.44
N LEU A 213 3.24 -7.72 -6.12
CA LEU A 213 2.72 -7.96 -4.77
C LEU A 213 3.23 -9.26 -4.11
N PRO A 214 3.35 -10.40 -4.83
CA PRO A 214 3.87 -11.63 -4.20
C PRO A 214 5.29 -11.51 -3.66
N ALA A 215 6.09 -10.54 -4.13
CA ALA A 215 7.43 -10.32 -3.59
C ALA A 215 7.41 -10.07 -2.07
N LEU A 216 6.35 -9.42 -1.54
CA LEU A 216 6.19 -9.18 -0.11
C LEU A 216 6.08 -10.47 0.71
N LEU A 217 5.59 -11.57 0.12
CA LEU A 217 5.52 -12.86 0.78
C LEU A 217 6.88 -13.56 0.81
N PHE A 218 7.72 -13.31 -0.20
CA PHE A 218 9.06 -13.88 -0.29
C PHE A 218 10.06 -13.19 0.63
N VAL A 219 9.88 -11.90 0.93
CA VAL A 219 10.81 -11.14 1.79
C VAL A 219 11.04 -11.81 3.16
N PRO A 220 10.02 -12.10 3.99
CA PRO A 220 10.25 -12.73 5.29
C PRO A 220 10.91 -14.11 5.15
N LEU A 221 10.56 -14.85 4.11
CA LEU A 221 11.12 -16.17 3.83
C LEU A 221 12.63 -16.07 3.55
N PHE A 222 13.05 -15.16 2.67
CA PHE A 222 14.46 -14.99 2.34
C PHE A 222 15.25 -14.28 3.44
N THR A 223 14.64 -13.35 4.17
CA THR A 223 15.30 -12.78 5.37
C THR A 223 15.61 -13.87 6.38
N TRP A 224 14.67 -14.78 6.64
CA TRP A 224 14.89 -15.92 7.51
C TRP A 224 15.93 -16.88 6.95
N LEU A 225 15.87 -17.22 5.65
CA LEU A 225 16.81 -18.14 5.01
C LEU A 225 18.24 -17.60 5.03
N PHE A 226 18.43 -16.32 4.70
CA PHE A 226 19.75 -15.69 4.66
C PHE A 226 20.31 -15.36 6.05
N SER A 227 19.50 -15.36 7.10
CA SER A 227 20.01 -15.23 8.48
C SER A 227 20.90 -16.43 8.90
N TYR A 228 20.79 -17.57 8.20
CA TYR A 228 21.62 -18.76 8.43
C TYR A 228 22.86 -18.84 7.50
N LEU A 229 22.95 -17.97 6.51
CA LEU A 229 24.09 -17.90 5.61
C LEU A 229 25.01 -16.77 6.10
N PRO A 230 26.27 -17.05 6.47
CA PRO A 230 27.24 -16.02 6.79
C PRO A 230 27.64 -15.32 5.47
N LEU A 231 26.91 -14.29 5.10
CA LEU A 231 27.22 -13.42 3.97
C LEU A 231 27.71 -12.07 4.48
#